data_543a0e35654270f00fe133615808df88
#
_entry.id   543a0e35654270f00fe133615808df88
#
_cell.length_a   1.000
_cell.length_b   1.000
_cell.length_c   1.000
_cell.angle_alpha   90.00
_cell.angle_beta   90.00
_cell.angle_gamma   90.00
#
_symmetry.space_group_name_H-M   'P 1'
#
loop_
_entity.id
_entity.type
_entity.pdbx_description
1 polymer ?
#
loop_
_entity_poly.entity_id
_entity_poly.type
_entity_poly.pdbx_seq_one_letter_code
_entity_poly.pdbx_strand_id
1 'polypeptide(L)'
;MSQNFFRTKYFAAFGVAALLTMSFVASGAVAQMKAPTAREIVKEIQDHVGVPWQKETVDTFKAGNPDTPVTGIAVTMMATMDVLERAAANHENFVITHEPTFYNHLDVPEGMAETDPVWAEKRAFIEKHNMVVWRFHDHWHMRKPDGILEGMVHELGWEKYQRKDFPYGFTLPETTVQKLAAETGTKLGSSVLRVVGNPDMKVTKIALSPGSAGFERETHALERDDVEVLLVGETREWETVEYAADAVTEGKRKALIVIGHIPSEQAGMEECTTWLKTFVTGVKIEFVPSKQPFWLPK
;
A
#
# COMPACT_ATOMS: atom_id res chain seq x y z
N MET A 1 81.81 -69.41 15.18
CA MET A 1 82.45 -69.35 13.87
C MET A 1 81.80 -68.20 13.13
N SER A 2 82.58 -67.11 13.04
CA SER A 2 83.06 -66.44 11.80
C SER A 2 81.99 -65.79 10.97
N GLN A 3 82.04 -64.59 10.51
CA GLN A 3 83.08 -63.54 10.33
C GLN A 3 82.39 -62.23 10.00
N ASN A 4 83.02 -61.13 10.35
CA ASN A 4 82.80 -59.73 9.95
C ASN A 4 82.61 -59.53 8.48
N PHE A 5 81.84 -58.45 8.10
CA PHE A 5 82.25 -57.51 7.05
C PHE A 5 81.64 -56.09 7.24
N PHE A 6 82.52 -55.14 7.43
CA PHE A 6 82.27 -53.69 7.41
C PHE A 6 81.82 -53.23 6.00
N ARG A 7 80.83 -52.37 5.91
CA ARG A 7 80.68 -51.47 4.78
C ARG A 7 80.10 -50.10 5.21
N THR A 8 80.96 -49.13 5.12
CA THR A 8 80.72 -47.69 5.22
C THR A 8 79.69 -47.25 4.19
N LYS A 9 78.69 -46.51 4.58
CA LYS A 9 77.80 -45.79 3.66
C LYS A 9 77.75 -44.30 4.02
N TYR A 10 78.04 -43.49 3.00
CA TYR A 10 78.02 -42.05 3.00
C TYR A 10 76.61 -41.44 3.26
N PHE A 11 76.56 -40.49 4.17
CA PHE A 11 75.38 -39.63 4.34
C PHE A 11 75.38 -38.53 3.33
N ALA A 12 74.43 -38.53 2.40
CA ALA A 12 74.11 -37.39 1.56
C ALA A 12 73.06 -36.54 2.25
N ALA A 13 73.40 -35.29 2.62
CA ALA A 13 72.47 -34.35 3.19
C ALA A 13 71.65 -33.72 2.06
N PHE A 14 70.36 -34.01 1.99
CA PHE A 14 69.38 -33.27 1.16
C PHE A 14 68.81 -32.12 1.96
N GLY A 15 69.22 -30.90 1.59
CA GLY A 15 68.61 -29.67 2.09
C GLY A 15 67.22 -29.46 1.44
N VAL A 16 66.14 -29.50 2.25
CA VAL A 16 64.83 -29.12 1.83
C VAL A 16 64.66 -27.64 2.05
N ALA A 17 64.65 -26.86 0.98
CA ALA A 17 64.33 -25.45 0.99
C ALA A 17 62.78 -25.32 1.07
N ALA A 18 62.26 -24.94 2.24
CA ALA A 18 60.84 -24.63 2.42
C ALA A 18 60.56 -23.24 1.83
N LEU A 19 59.92 -23.18 0.66
CA LEU A 19 59.33 -21.94 0.13
C LEU A 19 58.07 -21.63 0.92
N LEU A 20 58.14 -20.66 1.82
CA LEU A 20 56.95 -20.01 2.41
C LEU A 20 56.26 -19.12 1.35
N THR A 21 55.24 -19.61 0.72
CA THR A 21 54.32 -18.77 -0.06
C THR A 21 53.40 -18.02 0.89
N MET A 22 53.66 -16.71 1.12
CA MET A 22 52.75 -15.82 1.79
C MET A 22 51.57 -15.53 0.84
N SER A 23 50.45 -16.22 1.07
CA SER A 23 49.15 -15.91 0.45
C SER A 23 48.64 -14.61 1.07
N PHE A 24 48.78 -13.49 0.36
CA PHE A 24 48.02 -12.26 0.68
C PHE A 24 46.56 -12.52 0.40
N VAL A 25 45.78 -12.79 1.43
CA VAL A 25 44.29 -12.70 1.37
C VAL A 25 43.97 -11.21 1.38
N ALA A 26 43.76 -10.64 0.20
CA ALA A 26 43.17 -9.32 0.08
C ALA A 26 41.71 -9.43 0.64
N SER A 27 41.54 -9.07 1.91
CA SER A 27 40.23 -8.78 2.46
C SER A 27 39.67 -7.55 1.75
N GLY A 28 38.97 -7.78 0.66
CA GLY A 28 38.18 -6.72 0.04
C GLY A 28 37.10 -6.32 1.07
N ALA A 29 37.34 -5.17 1.73
CA ALA A 29 36.29 -4.53 2.50
C ALA A 29 35.15 -4.20 1.51
N VAL A 30 34.12 -5.05 1.46
CA VAL A 30 32.85 -4.67 0.84
C VAL A 30 32.37 -3.47 1.65
N ALA A 31 32.46 -2.28 1.10
CA ALA A 31 31.92 -1.09 1.70
C ALA A 31 30.44 -1.40 1.99
N GLN A 32 30.07 -1.54 3.25
CA GLN A 32 28.70 -1.75 3.67
C GLN A 32 27.92 -0.51 3.22
N MET A 33 27.12 -0.66 2.18
CA MET A 33 26.31 0.45 1.69
C MET A 33 25.47 0.95 2.87
N LYS A 34 25.56 2.24 3.16
CA LYS A 34 24.77 2.88 4.20
C LYS A 34 23.29 2.72 3.83
N ALA A 35 22.48 2.22 4.76
CA ALA A 35 21.04 2.14 4.54
C ALA A 35 20.48 3.52 4.21
N PRO A 36 19.60 3.66 3.20
CA PRO A 36 19.01 4.94 2.85
C PRO A 36 18.15 5.45 3.99
N THR A 37 18.02 6.77 4.10
CA THR A 37 17.09 7.41 5.05
C THR A 37 15.68 7.46 4.45
N ALA A 38 14.65 7.65 5.30
CA ALA A 38 13.29 7.83 4.82
C ALA A 38 13.18 9.03 3.86
N ARG A 39 13.92 10.11 4.10
CA ARG A 39 14.00 11.30 3.22
C ARG A 39 14.54 10.95 1.85
N GLU A 40 15.62 10.16 1.78
CA GLU A 40 16.22 9.75 0.52
C GLU A 40 15.25 8.89 -0.29
N ILE A 41 14.52 7.95 0.35
CA ILE A 41 13.51 7.14 -0.32
C ILE A 41 12.35 8.00 -0.82
N VAL A 42 11.86 8.96 -0.01
CA VAL A 42 10.81 9.89 -0.45
C VAL A 42 11.27 10.70 -1.67
N LYS A 43 12.53 11.11 -1.70
CA LYS A 43 13.08 11.80 -2.87
C LYS A 43 13.08 10.91 -4.13
N GLU A 44 13.43 9.64 -4.01
CA GLU A 44 13.32 8.68 -5.11
C GLU A 44 11.88 8.53 -5.59
N ILE A 45 10.91 8.45 -4.66
CA ILE A 45 9.48 8.42 -4.99
C ILE A 45 9.07 9.66 -5.79
N GLN A 46 9.48 10.85 -5.35
CA GLN A 46 9.19 12.11 -6.03
C GLN A 46 9.76 12.14 -7.45
N ASP A 47 10.95 11.57 -7.64
CA ASP A 47 11.60 11.52 -8.95
C ASP A 47 10.97 10.50 -9.92
N HIS A 48 10.28 9.49 -9.40
CA HIS A 48 9.67 8.39 -10.18
C HIS A 48 8.15 8.46 -10.32
N VAL A 49 7.47 9.32 -9.55
CA VAL A 49 5.99 9.37 -9.55
C VAL A 49 5.39 9.81 -10.90
N GLY A 50 6.17 10.51 -11.73
CA GLY A 50 5.79 10.88 -13.10
C GLY A 50 4.85 12.07 -13.21
N VAL A 51 4.60 12.79 -12.12
CA VAL A 51 3.82 14.04 -12.09
C VAL A 51 4.57 15.12 -11.31
N PRO A 52 4.34 16.41 -11.61
CA PRO A 52 4.97 17.50 -10.87
C PRO A 52 4.59 17.48 -9.40
N TRP A 53 5.59 17.58 -8.51
CA TRP A 53 5.34 17.61 -7.07
C TRP A 53 4.71 18.93 -6.65
N GLN A 54 3.57 18.86 -5.97
CA GLN A 54 2.81 20.02 -5.49
C GLN A 54 3.39 20.54 -4.17
N LYS A 55 3.38 21.87 -3.97
CA LYS A 55 3.78 22.48 -2.71
C LYS A 55 2.76 22.26 -1.61
N GLU A 56 1.48 22.38 -1.98
CA GLU A 56 0.35 22.14 -1.08
C GLU A 56 -0.12 20.71 -1.30
N THR A 57 0.21 19.83 -0.38
CA THR A 57 -0.10 18.40 -0.45
C THR A 57 -0.12 17.79 0.93
N VAL A 58 -0.91 16.73 1.09
CA VAL A 58 -0.88 15.90 2.29
C VAL A 58 0.26 14.87 2.29
N ASP A 59 1.01 14.75 1.19
CA ASP A 59 2.12 13.81 1.02
C ASP A 59 3.37 14.29 1.76
N THR A 60 3.29 14.25 3.10
CA THR A 60 4.32 14.75 4.00
C THR A 60 4.62 13.74 5.11
N PHE A 61 5.74 13.90 5.79
CA PHE A 61 6.04 13.14 7.00
C PHE A 61 5.06 13.49 8.11
N LYS A 62 4.44 12.46 8.70
CA LYS A 62 3.42 12.60 9.75
C LYS A 62 3.98 12.31 11.14
N ALA A 63 4.99 11.46 11.23
CA ALA A 63 5.67 11.14 12.48
C ALA A 63 7.09 10.62 12.23
N GLY A 64 7.93 10.70 13.25
CA GLY A 64 9.32 10.24 13.23
C GLY A 64 10.29 11.24 12.60
N ASN A 65 11.58 10.90 12.62
CA ASN A 65 12.63 11.72 12.01
C ASN A 65 12.90 11.25 10.57
N PRO A 66 12.70 12.11 9.55
CA PRO A 66 12.95 11.76 8.14
C PRO A 66 14.39 11.27 7.84
N ASP A 67 15.36 11.63 8.67
CA ASP A 67 16.75 11.25 8.48
C ASP A 67 17.11 9.92 9.17
N THR A 68 16.11 9.20 9.69
CA THR A 68 16.27 7.85 10.24
C THR A 68 16.68 6.87 9.12
N PRO A 69 17.76 6.08 9.32
CA PRO A 69 18.10 4.98 8.42
C PRO A 69 16.98 3.94 8.38
N VAL A 70 16.58 3.55 7.16
CA VAL A 70 15.47 2.62 6.95
C VAL A 70 15.96 1.17 7.00
N THR A 71 15.31 0.37 7.85
CA THR A 71 15.58 -1.07 7.99
C THR A 71 14.63 -1.92 7.13
N GLY A 72 13.44 -1.40 6.85
CA GLY A 72 12.42 -2.00 6.00
C GLY A 72 11.26 -1.03 5.81
N ILE A 73 10.50 -1.21 4.74
CA ILE A 73 9.38 -0.36 4.34
C ILE A 73 8.09 -1.18 4.42
N ALA A 74 7.14 -0.71 5.23
CA ALA A 74 5.76 -1.17 5.25
C ALA A 74 4.90 -0.22 4.40
N VAL A 75 4.28 -0.71 3.35
CA VAL A 75 3.32 0.03 2.53
C VAL A 75 1.92 -0.39 2.92
N THR A 76 1.03 0.56 3.19
CA THR A 76 -0.29 0.26 3.73
C THR A 76 -1.34 1.28 3.27
N MET A 77 -2.60 0.90 3.32
CA MET A 77 -3.71 1.82 3.10
C MET A 77 -3.90 2.77 4.29
N MET A 78 -3.90 2.24 5.52
CA MET A 78 -4.00 3.03 6.77
C MET A 78 -2.94 2.58 7.78
N ALA A 79 -2.21 3.53 8.37
CA ALA A 79 -1.28 3.29 9.46
C ALA A 79 -2.03 3.09 10.80
N THR A 80 -2.86 2.03 10.90
CA THR A 80 -3.54 1.64 12.14
C THR A 80 -2.55 1.10 13.18
N MET A 81 -2.94 1.01 14.46
CA MET A 81 -2.10 0.38 15.48
C MET A 81 -1.71 -1.06 15.10
N ASP A 82 -2.69 -1.88 14.61
CA ASP A 82 -2.41 -3.25 14.14
C ASP A 82 -1.36 -3.28 13.01
N VAL A 83 -1.41 -2.32 12.09
CA VAL A 83 -0.41 -2.19 11.01
C VAL A 83 0.95 -1.82 11.57
N LEU A 84 1.01 -0.81 12.46
CA LEU A 84 2.26 -0.36 13.07
C LEU A 84 2.92 -1.47 13.91
N GLU A 85 2.14 -2.23 14.67
CA GLU A 85 2.62 -3.38 15.45
C GLU A 85 3.23 -4.47 14.54
N ARG A 86 2.55 -4.81 13.43
CA ARG A 86 3.06 -5.80 12.46
C ARG A 86 4.31 -5.30 11.74
N ALA A 87 4.35 -4.03 11.34
CA ALA A 87 5.51 -3.42 10.72
C ALA A 87 6.73 -3.43 11.68
N ALA A 88 6.52 -3.04 12.95
CA ALA A 88 7.57 -3.08 13.96
C ALA A 88 8.07 -4.51 14.22
N ALA A 89 7.18 -5.50 14.29
CA ALA A 89 7.53 -6.91 14.44
C ALA A 89 8.37 -7.46 13.27
N ASN A 90 8.15 -6.92 12.06
CA ASN A 90 8.88 -7.26 10.85
C ASN A 90 10.16 -6.42 10.62
N HIS A 91 10.53 -5.56 11.58
CA HIS A 91 11.65 -4.61 11.47
C HIS A 91 11.50 -3.58 10.33
N GLU A 92 10.28 -3.23 9.98
CA GLU A 92 9.93 -2.23 8.98
C GLU A 92 9.68 -0.90 9.71
N ASN A 93 10.70 -0.05 9.76
CA ASN A 93 10.61 1.21 10.48
C ASN A 93 10.22 2.41 9.62
N PHE A 94 10.01 2.23 8.31
CA PHE A 94 9.44 3.26 7.45
C PHE A 94 8.09 2.83 6.94
N VAL A 95 7.04 3.55 7.34
CA VAL A 95 5.64 3.27 6.96
C VAL A 95 5.20 4.29 5.92
N ILE A 96 4.84 3.81 4.74
CA ILE A 96 4.21 4.58 3.68
C ILE A 96 2.71 4.29 3.73
N THR A 97 1.92 5.27 4.15
CA THR A 97 0.47 5.15 4.30
C THR A 97 -0.27 6.03 3.29
N HIS A 98 -1.40 5.52 2.77
CA HIS A 98 -2.24 6.31 1.89
C HIS A 98 -3.11 7.31 2.66
N GLU A 99 -3.78 6.83 3.68
CA GLU A 99 -4.70 7.60 4.49
C GLU A 99 -4.08 8.18 5.76
N PRO A 100 -4.76 9.16 6.42
CA PRO A 100 -4.24 9.83 7.61
C PRO A 100 -3.82 8.88 8.72
N THR A 101 -2.74 9.22 9.39
CA THR A 101 -2.24 8.50 10.56
C THR A 101 -3.02 8.88 11.82
N PHE A 102 -3.42 10.15 11.94
CA PHE A 102 -3.98 10.75 13.16
C PHE A 102 -5.42 11.29 13.00
N TYR A 103 -6.30 10.51 12.34
CA TYR A 103 -7.76 10.61 12.39
C TYR A 103 -8.39 11.85 11.75
N ASN A 104 -7.64 12.72 11.08
CA ASN A 104 -8.20 13.79 10.25
C ASN A 104 -7.38 13.99 8.97
N HIS A 105 -7.98 14.61 7.96
CA HIS A 105 -7.40 14.70 6.62
C HIS A 105 -6.00 15.36 6.60
N LEU A 106 -5.75 16.32 7.45
CA LEU A 106 -4.46 17.04 7.48
C LEU A 106 -3.45 16.41 8.45
N ASP A 107 -3.83 15.38 9.21
CA ASP A 107 -3.01 14.77 10.27
C ASP A 107 -2.58 15.77 11.37
N VAL A 108 -3.38 16.81 11.57
CA VAL A 108 -3.17 17.79 12.65
C VAL A 108 -4.07 17.46 13.83
N PRO A 109 -3.66 17.78 15.08
CA PRO A 109 -4.44 17.42 16.27
C PRO A 109 -5.69 18.29 16.48
N GLU A 110 -6.26 18.88 15.43
CA GLU A 110 -7.47 19.70 15.52
C GLU A 110 -8.64 18.89 16.06
N GLY A 111 -9.20 19.34 17.18
CA GLY A 111 -10.35 18.72 17.84
C GLY A 111 -10.02 17.54 18.77
N MET A 112 -8.78 17.09 18.81
CA MET A 112 -8.31 16.15 19.82
C MET A 112 -7.31 16.83 20.74
N ALA A 113 -7.48 16.65 22.05
CA ALA A 113 -6.49 17.12 23.00
C ALA A 113 -5.19 16.30 22.85
N GLU A 114 -4.03 16.93 23.05
CA GLU A 114 -2.75 16.20 23.11
C GLU A 114 -2.75 15.12 24.21
N THR A 115 -3.72 15.19 25.12
CA THR A 115 -3.96 14.24 26.21
C THR A 115 -4.94 13.11 25.82
N ASP A 116 -5.46 13.09 24.57
CA ASP A 116 -6.28 11.95 24.12
C ASP A 116 -5.45 10.67 24.18
N PRO A 117 -5.89 9.64 24.94
CA PRO A 117 -5.07 8.47 25.19
C PRO A 117 -4.81 7.65 23.91
N VAL A 118 -5.75 7.57 22.99
CA VAL A 118 -5.60 6.79 21.76
C VAL A 118 -4.57 7.43 20.84
N TRP A 119 -4.64 8.74 20.69
CA TRP A 119 -3.66 9.51 19.92
C TRP A 119 -2.27 9.46 20.54
N ALA A 120 -2.19 9.67 21.87
CA ALA A 120 -0.92 9.67 22.61
C ALA A 120 -0.24 8.30 22.58
N GLU A 121 -0.99 7.22 22.77
CA GLU A 121 -0.45 5.84 22.70
C GLU A 121 0.10 5.51 21.32
N LYS A 122 -0.62 5.88 20.26
CA LYS A 122 -0.16 5.66 18.87
C LYS A 122 1.14 6.42 18.60
N ARG A 123 1.22 7.67 19.00
CA ARG A 123 2.42 8.49 18.88
C ARG A 123 3.60 7.91 19.67
N ALA A 124 3.37 7.55 20.93
CA ALA A 124 4.39 6.93 21.77
C ALA A 124 4.91 5.60 21.19
N PHE A 125 4.03 4.80 20.55
CA PHE A 125 4.43 3.58 19.89
C PHE A 125 5.37 3.85 18.70
N ILE A 126 5.03 4.81 17.85
CA ILE A 126 5.86 5.22 16.70
C ILE A 126 7.24 5.69 17.17
N GLU A 127 7.28 6.54 18.21
CA GLU A 127 8.52 7.05 18.79
C GLU A 127 9.36 5.92 19.41
N LYS A 128 8.75 5.06 20.23
CA LYS A 128 9.41 3.91 20.90
C LYS A 128 10.10 2.97 19.92
N HIS A 129 9.48 2.74 18.75
CA HIS A 129 10.01 1.84 17.74
C HIS A 129 10.86 2.55 16.68
N ASN A 130 11.19 3.84 16.89
CA ASN A 130 11.96 4.66 15.95
C ASN A 130 11.40 4.60 14.52
N MET A 131 10.07 4.60 14.40
CA MET A 131 9.39 4.52 13.12
C MET A 131 9.27 5.91 12.49
N VAL A 132 9.26 5.94 11.18
CA VAL A 132 8.91 7.12 10.37
C VAL A 132 7.64 6.81 9.61
N VAL A 133 6.66 7.70 9.67
CA VAL A 133 5.41 7.57 8.92
C VAL A 133 5.33 8.71 7.91
N TRP A 134 5.14 8.36 6.65
CA TRP A 134 4.98 9.29 5.55
C TRP A 134 3.72 8.97 4.76
N ARG A 135 2.93 9.99 4.44
CA ARG A 135 1.70 9.85 3.67
C ARG A 135 1.99 10.01 2.18
N PHE A 136 1.40 9.11 1.37
CA PHE A 136 1.49 9.13 -0.09
C PHE A 136 0.10 8.96 -0.69
N HIS A 137 -0.60 10.06 -0.88
CA HIS A 137 -2.01 10.13 -1.28
C HIS A 137 -2.18 10.92 -2.58
N ASP A 138 -1.92 12.24 -2.54
CA ASP A 138 -2.25 13.13 -3.64
C ASP A 138 -1.54 12.75 -4.94
N HIS A 139 -0.22 12.55 -4.88
CA HIS A 139 0.56 12.23 -6.07
C HIS A 139 0.35 10.80 -6.54
N TRP A 140 -0.08 9.87 -5.67
CA TRP A 140 -0.45 8.54 -6.07
C TRP A 140 -1.75 8.53 -6.88
N HIS A 141 -2.73 9.39 -6.51
CA HIS A 141 -3.93 9.66 -7.30
C HIS A 141 -3.67 10.47 -8.58
N MET A 142 -2.72 11.40 -8.53
CA MET A 142 -2.41 12.27 -9.69
C MET A 142 -1.74 11.52 -10.84
N ARG A 143 -1.13 10.35 -10.59
CA ARG A 143 -0.54 9.51 -11.63
C ARG A 143 -1.54 9.20 -12.75
N LYS A 144 -1.00 8.86 -13.92
CA LYS A 144 -1.80 8.40 -15.07
C LYS A 144 -1.28 7.04 -15.53
N PRO A 145 -2.04 5.97 -15.29
CA PRO A 145 -3.33 5.91 -14.57
C PRO A 145 -3.21 6.23 -13.07
N ASP A 146 -4.34 6.62 -12.45
CA ASP A 146 -4.46 6.80 -11.00
C ASP A 146 -4.11 5.48 -10.29
N GLY A 147 -3.12 5.51 -9.38
CA GLY A 147 -2.58 4.29 -8.77
C GLY A 147 -3.58 3.54 -7.89
N ILE A 148 -4.52 4.24 -7.26
CA ILE A 148 -5.59 3.61 -6.46
C ILE A 148 -6.61 2.94 -7.39
N LEU A 149 -7.07 3.66 -8.41
CA LEU A 149 -8.02 3.10 -9.37
C LEU A 149 -7.42 1.90 -10.14
N GLU A 150 -6.15 2.00 -10.54
CA GLU A 150 -5.43 0.93 -11.25
C GLU A 150 -5.41 -0.36 -10.42
N GLY A 151 -5.01 -0.30 -9.14
CA GLY A 151 -5.00 -1.46 -8.26
C GLY A 151 -6.40 -2.04 -8.04
N MET A 152 -7.42 -1.19 -7.82
CA MET A 152 -8.81 -1.65 -7.68
C MET A 152 -9.32 -2.34 -8.94
N VAL A 153 -9.03 -1.79 -10.12
CA VAL A 153 -9.41 -2.35 -11.42
C VAL A 153 -8.74 -3.69 -11.66
N HIS A 154 -7.45 -3.80 -11.31
CA HIS A 154 -6.68 -5.03 -11.41
C HIS A 154 -7.26 -6.14 -10.50
N GLU A 155 -7.52 -5.84 -9.24
CA GLU A 155 -8.12 -6.79 -8.29
C GLU A 155 -9.51 -7.26 -8.75
N LEU A 156 -10.29 -6.36 -9.33
CA LEU A 156 -11.59 -6.70 -9.93
C LEU A 156 -11.47 -7.49 -11.25
N GLY A 157 -10.33 -7.42 -11.94
CA GLY A 157 -10.14 -8.00 -13.29
C GLY A 157 -10.96 -7.27 -14.34
N TRP A 158 -11.08 -5.95 -14.23
CA TRP A 158 -11.96 -5.13 -15.08
C TRP A 158 -11.23 -4.30 -16.13
N GLU A 159 -9.93 -4.45 -16.35
CA GLU A 159 -9.09 -3.66 -17.25
C GLU A 159 -9.67 -3.59 -18.69
N LYS A 160 -10.12 -4.72 -19.21
CA LYS A 160 -10.70 -4.81 -20.58
C LYS A 160 -12.09 -4.18 -20.71
N TYR A 161 -12.75 -3.88 -19.61
CA TYR A 161 -14.09 -3.30 -19.56
C TYR A 161 -14.09 -1.80 -19.32
N GLN A 162 -12.92 -1.21 -19.04
CA GLN A 162 -12.77 0.21 -18.76
C GLN A 162 -13.07 1.04 -20.00
N ARG A 163 -13.83 2.11 -19.81
CA ARG A 163 -14.22 3.03 -20.86
C ARG A 163 -13.12 4.05 -21.13
N LYS A 164 -12.86 4.32 -22.40
CA LYS A 164 -11.83 5.30 -22.81
C LYS A 164 -12.25 6.75 -22.58
N ASP A 165 -13.56 7.03 -22.71
CA ASP A 165 -14.15 8.35 -22.55
C ASP A 165 -14.47 8.70 -21.09
N PHE A 166 -14.49 7.70 -20.22
CA PHE A 166 -14.77 7.85 -18.80
C PHE A 166 -13.94 6.85 -17.99
N PRO A 167 -12.71 7.20 -17.55
CA PRO A 167 -11.79 6.26 -16.90
C PRO A 167 -12.33 5.57 -15.63
N TYR A 168 -13.27 6.20 -14.93
CA TYR A 168 -13.96 5.62 -13.77
C TYR A 168 -15.20 4.78 -14.16
N GLY A 169 -15.54 4.70 -15.45
CA GLY A 169 -16.67 3.96 -15.98
C GLY A 169 -16.27 2.65 -16.64
N PHE A 170 -17.13 1.64 -16.50
CA PHE A 170 -16.92 0.28 -16.99
C PHE A 170 -18.19 -0.24 -17.68
N THR A 171 -18.00 -1.00 -18.76
CA THR A 171 -19.10 -1.72 -19.42
C THR A 171 -18.88 -3.21 -19.24
N LEU A 172 -19.53 -3.79 -18.25
CA LEU A 172 -19.42 -5.20 -17.88
C LEU A 172 -20.40 -6.06 -18.70
N PRO A 173 -20.18 -7.39 -18.80
CA PRO A 173 -21.22 -8.33 -19.16
C PRO A 173 -22.46 -8.16 -18.26
N GLU A 174 -23.66 -8.38 -18.80
CA GLU A 174 -24.91 -8.26 -18.03
C GLU A 174 -24.86 -9.09 -16.74
N THR A 175 -25.13 -8.44 -15.61
CA THR A 175 -25.24 -9.07 -14.28
C THR A 175 -26.41 -8.44 -13.50
N THR A 176 -26.66 -8.84 -12.27
CA THR A 176 -27.61 -8.17 -11.38
C THR A 176 -26.87 -7.39 -10.30
N VAL A 177 -27.52 -6.38 -9.72
CA VAL A 177 -26.95 -5.59 -8.60
C VAL A 177 -26.51 -6.51 -7.46
N GLN A 178 -27.32 -7.51 -7.10
CA GLN A 178 -26.98 -8.48 -6.05
C GLN A 178 -25.71 -9.27 -6.38
N LYS A 179 -25.59 -9.79 -7.60
CA LYS A 179 -24.40 -10.56 -8.01
C LYS A 179 -23.16 -9.66 -8.08
N LEU A 180 -23.31 -8.46 -8.63
CA LEU A 180 -22.24 -7.49 -8.69
C LEU A 180 -21.71 -7.14 -7.29
N ALA A 181 -22.62 -6.84 -6.34
CA ALA A 181 -22.25 -6.54 -4.96
C ALA A 181 -21.53 -7.71 -4.29
N ALA A 182 -22.03 -8.94 -4.46
CA ALA A 182 -21.40 -10.13 -3.89
C ALA A 182 -20.01 -10.40 -4.49
N GLU A 183 -19.86 -10.25 -5.82
CA GLU A 183 -18.59 -10.46 -6.52
C GLU A 183 -17.56 -9.41 -6.12
N THR A 184 -17.91 -8.14 -6.15
CA THR A 184 -17.00 -7.04 -5.77
C THR A 184 -16.64 -7.11 -4.29
N GLY A 185 -17.59 -7.44 -3.42
CA GLY A 185 -17.33 -7.66 -1.99
C GLY A 185 -16.31 -8.78 -1.74
N THR A 186 -16.44 -9.89 -2.46
CA THR A 186 -15.51 -11.03 -2.35
C THR A 186 -14.11 -10.66 -2.85
N LYS A 187 -14.01 -10.07 -4.03
CA LYS A 187 -12.73 -9.73 -4.66
C LYS A 187 -11.96 -8.67 -3.86
N LEU A 188 -12.64 -7.65 -3.39
CA LEU A 188 -12.03 -6.56 -2.62
C LEU A 188 -11.96 -6.85 -1.10
N GLY A 189 -12.35 -8.04 -0.66
CA GLY A 189 -12.27 -8.46 0.74
C GLY A 189 -13.19 -7.67 1.69
N SER A 190 -14.31 -7.10 1.18
CA SER A 190 -15.26 -6.39 2.02
C SER A 190 -16.12 -7.36 2.82
N SER A 191 -16.00 -7.33 4.15
CA SER A 191 -16.81 -8.14 5.06
C SER A 191 -18.19 -7.51 5.35
N VAL A 192 -18.32 -6.20 5.14
CA VAL A 192 -19.53 -5.42 5.40
C VAL A 192 -19.75 -4.43 4.27
N LEU A 193 -20.62 -4.76 3.34
CA LEU A 193 -21.03 -3.83 2.29
C LEU A 193 -22.52 -3.52 2.40
N ARG A 194 -22.93 -2.37 1.91
CA ARG A 194 -24.32 -1.90 1.92
C ARG A 194 -24.74 -1.52 0.51
N VAL A 195 -26.00 -1.78 0.16
CA VAL A 195 -26.52 -1.55 -1.19
C VAL A 195 -27.83 -0.79 -1.13
N VAL A 196 -27.96 0.22 -2.00
CA VAL A 196 -29.23 0.88 -2.33
C VAL A 196 -29.59 0.50 -3.75
N GLY A 197 -30.84 0.09 -3.97
CA GLY A 197 -31.35 -0.28 -5.30
C GLY A 197 -32.03 -1.64 -5.32
N ASN A 198 -32.61 -1.97 -6.48
CA ASN A 198 -33.28 -3.28 -6.67
C ASN A 198 -32.21 -4.37 -6.89
N PRO A 199 -32.14 -5.43 -6.06
CA PRO A 199 -31.17 -6.52 -6.18
C PRO A 199 -31.24 -7.25 -7.53
N ASP A 200 -32.43 -7.35 -8.12
CA ASP A 200 -32.65 -8.05 -9.39
C ASP A 200 -32.45 -7.16 -10.64
N MET A 201 -32.17 -5.88 -10.45
CA MET A 201 -31.92 -4.97 -11.57
C MET A 201 -30.71 -5.45 -12.38
N LYS A 202 -30.96 -5.70 -13.66
CA LYS A 202 -29.90 -6.06 -14.63
C LYS A 202 -29.09 -4.83 -14.99
N VAL A 203 -27.78 -4.94 -14.93
CA VAL A 203 -26.85 -3.84 -15.09
C VAL A 203 -25.64 -4.23 -15.95
N THR A 204 -25.10 -3.25 -16.68
CA THR A 204 -23.88 -3.36 -17.49
C THR A 204 -22.96 -2.17 -17.32
N LYS A 205 -23.48 -1.02 -16.86
CA LYS A 205 -22.77 0.27 -16.82
C LYS A 205 -22.47 0.66 -15.37
N ILE A 206 -21.23 0.49 -14.98
CA ILE A 206 -20.76 0.67 -13.61
C ILE A 206 -19.80 1.84 -13.56
N ALA A 207 -19.84 2.63 -12.49
CA ALA A 207 -18.80 3.58 -12.16
C ALA A 207 -18.14 3.23 -10.82
N LEU A 208 -16.84 3.45 -10.71
CA LEU A 208 -16.07 3.32 -9.47
C LEU A 208 -15.76 4.70 -8.89
N SER A 209 -15.86 4.81 -7.58
CA SER A 209 -15.46 5.98 -6.79
C SER A 209 -14.80 5.50 -5.50
N PRO A 210 -13.53 5.03 -5.55
CA PRO A 210 -12.83 4.56 -4.38
C PRO A 210 -12.64 5.66 -3.34
N GLY A 211 -12.43 5.27 -2.10
CA GLY A 211 -12.17 6.15 -0.98
C GLY A 211 -13.40 6.95 -0.54
N SER A 212 -13.16 8.19 -0.14
CA SER A 212 -14.16 9.17 0.28
C SER A 212 -14.18 10.35 -0.71
N ALA A 213 -14.73 10.11 -1.91
CA ALA A 213 -14.69 11.10 -3.00
C ALA A 213 -15.59 12.31 -2.78
N GLY A 214 -16.60 12.17 -1.93
CA GLY A 214 -17.55 13.21 -1.54
C GLY A 214 -18.76 13.35 -2.45
N PHE A 215 -19.80 13.96 -1.90
CA PHE A 215 -21.15 14.06 -2.48
C PHE A 215 -21.18 14.55 -3.93
N GLU A 216 -20.50 15.64 -4.21
CA GLU A 216 -20.52 16.25 -5.56
C GLU A 216 -19.98 15.30 -6.64
N ARG A 217 -18.84 14.65 -6.41
CA ARG A 217 -18.27 13.68 -7.36
C ARG A 217 -19.14 12.46 -7.54
N GLU A 218 -19.68 11.94 -6.43
CA GLU A 218 -20.51 10.74 -6.42
C GLU A 218 -21.84 10.96 -7.12
N THR A 219 -22.50 12.10 -6.87
CA THR A 219 -23.77 12.44 -7.52
C THR A 219 -23.58 12.75 -8.99
N HIS A 220 -22.51 13.47 -9.39
CA HIS A 220 -22.18 13.67 -10.81
C HIS A 220 -21.94 12.33 -11.55
N ALA A 221 -21.45 11.31 -10.88
CA ALA A 221 -21.35 9.99 -11.48
C ALA A 221 -22.72 9.32 -11.59
N LEU A 222 -23.56 9.40 -10.55
CA LEU A 222 -24.89 8.79 -10.52
C LEU A 222 -25.91 9.46 -11.45
N GLU A 223 -25.84 10.79 -11.67
CA GLU A 223 -26.77 11.50 -12.55
C GLU A 223 -26.60 11.13 -14.04
N ARG A 224 -25.45 10.59 -14.43
CA ARG A 224 -25.15 10.22 -15.81
C ARG A 224 -26.10 9.13 -16.31
N ASP A 225 -26.66 9.28 -17.49
CA ASP A 225 -27.52 8.26 -18.14
C ASP A 225 -26.77 6.97 -18.47
N ASP A 226 -25.45 7.05 -18.57
CA ASP A 226 -24.56 5.93 -18.90
C ASP A 226 -23.87 5.31 -17.66
N VAL A 227 -24.44 5.51 -16.47
CA VAL A 227 -24.09 4.86 -15.22
C VAL A 227 -25.36 4.30 -14.56
N GLU A 228 -25.40 3.01 -14.32
CA GLU A 228 -26.51 2.30 -13.65
C GLU A 228 -26.17 2.01 -12.18
N VAL A 229 -24.89 1.71 -11.90
CA VAL A 229 -24.39 1.43 -10.55
C VAL A 229 -23.17 2.28 -10.26
N LEU A 230 -23.17 2.94 -9.11
CA LEU A 230 -21.97 3.54 -8.54
C LEU A 230 -21.47 2.66 -7.39
N LEU A 231 -20.20 2.27 -7.44
CA LEU A 231 -19.52 1.57 -6.35
C LEU A 231 -18.56 2.57 -5.69
N VAL A 232 -18.82 2.87 -4.41
CA VAL A 232 -18.06 3.84 -3.61
C VAL A 232 -17.30 3.16 -2.48
N GLY A 233 -16.24 3.78 -1.99
CA GLY A 233 -15.58 3.37 -0.77
C GLY A 233 -16.44 3.67 0.45
N GLU A 234 -16.55 4.94 0.80
CA GLU A 234 -17.44 5.42 1.86
C GLU A 234 -18.14 6.72 1.43
N THR A 235 -19.31 6.96 1.99
CA THR A 235 -20.08 8.16 1.76
C THR A 235 -20.98 8.46 2.95
N ARG A 236 -21.42 9.72 3.07
CA ARG A 236 -22.37 10.13 4.11
C ARG A 236 -23.78 9.67 3.78
N GLU A 237 -24.44 9.07 4.77
CA GLU A 237 -25.78 8.50 4.58
C GLU A 237 -26.82 9.54 4.16
N TRP A 238 -26.78 10.75 4.75
CA TRP A 238 -27.72 11.83 4.42
C TRP A 238 -27.40 12.57 3.11
N GLU A 239 -26.37 12.18 2.37
CA GLU A 239 -25.97 12.75 1.09
C GLU A 239 -26.19 11.72 -0.03
N THR A 240 -25.15 11.06 -0.52
CA THR A 240 -25.22 10.16 -1.69
C THR A 240 -26.15 8.96 -1.48
N VAL A 241 -26.27 8.45 -0.27
CA VAL A 241 -27.18 7.30 0.01
C VAL A 241 -28.63 7.72 -0.17
N GLU A 242 -29.04 8.87 0.40
CA GLU A 242 -30.40 9.40 0.23
C GLU A 242 -30.66 9.80 -1.23
N TYR A 243 -29.69 10.44 -1.92
CA TYR A 243 -29.81 10.74 -3.34
C TYR A 243 -30.07 9.49 -4.18
N ALA A 244 -29.35 8.40 -3.91
CA ALA A 244 -29.53 7.13 -4.60
C ALA A 244 -30.90 6.50 -4.26
N ALA A 245 -31.34 6.57 -3.01
CA ALA A 245 -32.64 6.08 -2.56
C ALA A 245 -33.80 6.84 -3.23
N ASP A 246 -33.70 8.16 -3.33
CA ASP A 246 -34.68 9.00 -4.04
C ASP A 246 -34.71 8.65 -5.52
N ALA A 247 -33.56 8.50 -6.17
CA ALA A 247 -33.50 8.11 -7.58
C ALA A 247 -34.21 6.75 -7.83
N VAL A 248 -34.05 5.79 -6.92
CA VAL A 248 -34.75 4.49 -6.99
C VAL A 248 -36.25 4.68 -6.79
N THR A 249 -36.67 5.50 -5.84
CA THR A 249 -38.08 5.80 -5.54
C THR A 249 -38.78 6.51 -6.71
N GLU A 250 -38.05 7.37 -7.41
CA GLU A 250 -38.49 8.02 -8.64
C GLU A 250 -38.50 7.10 -9.87
N GLY A 251 -38.19 5.81 -9.71
CA GLY A 251 -38.21 4.81 -10.78
C GLY A 251 -36.99 4.85 -11.70
N LYS A 252 -35.93 5.56 -11.33
CA LYS A 252 -34.68 5.56 -12.09
C LYS A 252 -33.93 4.24 -11.93
N ARG A 253 -33.27 3.80 -12.99
CA ARG A 253 -32.45 2.59 -12.98
C ARG A 253 -31.08 2.88 -12.38
N LYS A 254 -31.03 3.07 -11.07
CA LYS A 254 -29.82 3.39 -10.32
C LYS A 254 -29.63 2.43 -9.15
N ALA A 255 -28.38 2.20 -8.78
CA ALA A 255 -28.00 1.53 -7.54
C ALA A 255 -26.68 2.12 -7.01
N LEU A 256 -26.51 2.05 -5.69
CA LEU A 256 -25.30 2.42 -4.99
C LEU A 256 -24.79 1.22 -4.19
N ILE A 257 -23.51 0.90 -4.33
CA ILE A 257 -22.83 -0.12 -3.52
C ILE A 257 -21.75 0.59 -2.69
N VAL A 258 -21.88 0.59 -1.36
CA VAL A 258 -20.91 1.12 -0.42
C VAL A 258 -20.06 -0.03 0.09
N ILE A 259 -18.81 -0.13 -0.37
CA ILE A 259 -17.96 -1.30 -0.15
C ILE A 259 -17.03 -1.17 1.05
N GLY A 260 -16.82 0.04 1.53
CA GLY A 260 -15.87 0.40 2.58
C GLY A 260 -14.60 1.05 2.04
N HIS A 261 -14.06 2.01 2.80
CA HIS A 261 -12.88 2.78 2.40
C HIS A 261 -11.67 1.85 2.16
N ILE A 262 -11.28 1.08 3.19
CA ILE A 262 -10.14 0.15 3.09
C ILE A 262 -10.28 -0.81 1.90
N PRO A 263 -11.39 -1.55 1.71
CA PRO A 263 -11.54 -2.44 0.58
C PRO A 263 -11.43 -1.76 -0.79
N SER A 264 -11.86 -0.49 -0.89
CA SER A 264 -11.85 0.23 -2.17
C SER A 264 -10.48 0.72 -2.61
N GLU A 265 -9.51 0.87 -1.70
CA GLU A 265 -8.21 1.48 -2.01
C GLU A 265 -7.01 0.60 -1.71
N GLN A 266 -7.18 -0.44 -0.88
CA GLN A 266 -6.09 -1.28 -0.41
C GLN A 266 -5.29 -1.92 -1.55
N ALA A 267 -5.95 -2.39 -2.60
CA ALA A 267 -5.29 -2.96 -3.78
C ALA A 267 -4.39 -1.94 -4.49
N GLY A 268 -4.75 -0.66 -4.48
CA GLY A 268 -3.91 0.42 -5.00
C GLY A 268 -2.60 0.61 -4.22
N MET A 269 -2.59 0.29 -2.92
CA MET A 269 -1.36 0.35 -2.13
C MET A 269 -0.52 -0.93 -2.26
N GLU A 270 -1.11 -2.06 -2.58
CA GLU A 270 -0.37 -3.25 -3.01
C GLU A 270 0.32 -3.00 -4.36
N GLU A 271 -0.36 -2.34 -5.29
CA GLU A 271 0.23 -1.87 -6.55
C GLU A 271 1.37 -0.87 -6.30
N CYS A 272 1.20 0.07 -5.36
CA CYS A 272 2.27 0.97 -4.92
C CYS A 272 3.50 0.21 -4.43
N THR A 273 3.31 -0.87 -3.68
CA THR A 273 4.40 -1.74 -3.22
C THR A 273 5.17 -2.35 -4.38
N THR A 274 4.46 -2.83 -5.40
CA THR A 274 5.04 -3.40 -6.62
C THR A 274 5.82 -2.33 -7.39
N TRP A 275 5.24 -1.15 -7.54
CA TRP A 275 5.87 -0.01 -8.19
C TRP A 275 7.15 0.45 -7.46
N LEU A 276 7.14 0.58 -6.13
CA LEU A 276 8.31 0.94 -5.33
C LEU A 276 9.48 -0.03 -5.53
N LYS A 277 9.21 -1.33 -5.63
CA LYS A 277 10.22 -2.37 -5.86
C LYS A 277 10.94 -2.24 -7.20
N THR A 278 10.44 -1.42 -8.12
CA THR A 278 11.08 -1.23 -9.43
C THR A 278 12.29 -0.29 -9.37
N PHE A 279 12.42 0.55 -8.34
CA PHE A 279 13.51 1.52 -8.24
C PHE A 279 14.12 1.63 -6.83
N VAL A 280 13.36 1.41 -5.76
CA VAL A 280 13.94 1.40 -4.40
C VAL A 280 14.64 0.07 -4.16
N THR A 281 15.94 0.12 -3.91
CA THR A 281 16.79 -1.06 -3.71
C THR A 281 17.49 -1.03 -2.36
N GLY A 282 18.00 -2.18 -1.92
CA GLY A 282 18.80 -2.28 -0.69
C GLY A 282 18.00 -2.33 0.62
N VAL A 283 16.68 -2.23 0.56
CA VAL A 283 15.77 -2.38 1.70
C VAL A 283 14.61 -3.30 1.35
N LYS A 284 14.11 -4.04 2.33
CA LYS A 284 12.91 -4.86 2.19
C LYS A 284 11.69 -3.94 2.06
N ILE A 285 10.76 -4.28 1.17
CA ILE A 285 9.50 -3.54 0.96
C ILE A 285 8.37 -4.56 0.99
N GLU A 286 7.42 -4.40 1.90
CA GLU A 286 6.26 -5.27 2.02
C GLU A 286 4.96 -4.48 2.04
N PHE A 287 3.93 -5.06 1.45
CA PHE A 287 2.57 -4.61 1.64
C PHE A 287 2.04 -5.16 2.96
N VAL A 288 1.59 -4.27 3.83
CA VAL A 288 1.01 -4.61 5.13
C VAL A 288 -0.48 -4.23 5.11
N PRO A 289 -1.38 -5.19 4.81
CA PRO A 289 -2.79 -4.88 4.61
C PRO A 289 -3.45 -4.33 5.87
N SER A 290 -4.28 -3.30 5.72
CA SER A 290 -5.14 -2.80 6.78
C SER A 290 -6.34 -3.72 6.95
N LYS A 291 -6.73 -4.01 8.18
CA LYS A 291 -7.94 -4.80 8.47
C LYS A 291 -9.17 -3.91 8.45
N GLN A 292 -10.24 -4.37 7.81
CA GLN A 292 -11.54 -3.72 7.91
C GLN A 292 -12.06 -3.87 9.36
N PRO A 293 -12.40 -2.75 10.05
CA PRO A 293 -12.75 -2.82 11.48
C PRO A 293 -14.19 -3.27 11.73
N PHE A 294 -15.04 -3.24 10.70
CA PHE A 294 -16.46 -3.54 10.84
C PHE A 294 -16.75 -5.05 10.80
N TRP A 295 -17.75 -5.46 11.56
CA TRP A 295 -18.31 -6.80 11.56
C TRP A 295 -19.82 -6.74 11.68
N LEU A 296 -20.51 -7.78 11.24
CA LEU A 296 -21.96 -7.91 11.37
C LEU A 296 -22.29 -8.76 12.61
N PRO A 297 -23.19 -8.29 13.49
CA PRO A 297 -23.70 -9.13 14.58
C PRO A 297 -24.43 -10.35 14.00
N LYS A 298 -24.26 -11.50 14.67
CA LYS A 298 -24.91 -12.75 14.32
C LYS A 298 -26.35 -12.80 14.82
#